data_6417316a5b8ef7f3f8cb9353d58280fd
#
_entry.id   6417316a5b8ef7f3f8cb9353d58280fd
#
_cell.length_a   1.000
_cell.length_b   1.000
_cell.length_c   1.000
_cell.angle_alpha   90.00
_cell.angle_beta   90.00
_cell.angle_gamma   90.00
#
_symmetry.space_group_name_H-M   'P 1'
#
loop_
_entity.id
_entity.type
_entity.pdbx_description
1 polymer ?
#
loop_
_entity_poly.entity_id
_entity_poly.type
_entity_poly.pdbx_seq_one_letter_code
_entity_poly.pdbx_strand_id
1 'polypeptide(L)'
;MKKVIAAIGLFTAGFSLIAPALADRGNDDRDEHGDGRSALAVYGDAPYGCKAPTAAAAPDECPVGSAYKPDSPDGPNPGDPRQLEATPAFIEAVNNDRKVSLVVHVGDIHSGSGYCTLAYNQRVLDLWSDYKDPLVYMPGDNEWTDCQKSKEGGGVKNSAGEYVDYAAGHPVANLSLVRSMFFPQAGETLGRHKREVTSQAQAFDPAHPSDAEYVENVYFMQSQVLFVTMNIPGGSNNDDDLWSAGAFGATKSAPQIQEAAQRTAADLRWLETAFAVAKDRGAKAVVIVSQSDMWDLDGTGPALTHIANYEPFIAKTAALTKDFGKAVLMINGDSHHYRSGNPLVDNAPCVVETGVGTATAPCAEDDYDTHPYYPDGVPNFHRLVVHGSTFPLEYTRLTIDPRKNYPASANAIGPLSWERVIP
;
A
#
# COMPACT_ATOMS: atom_id res chain seq x y z
N MET A 1 -43.06 -61.90 26.36
CA MET A 1 -42.46 -60.59 26.54
C MET A 1 -41.06 -60.59 25.88
N LYS A 2 -41.01 -60.13 24.64
CA LYS A 2 -39.74 -60.06 23.88
C LYS A 2 -39.19 -58.63 23.97
N LYS A 3 -37.96 -58.49 24.52
CA LYS A 3 -37.25 -57.21 24.55
C LYS A 3 -36.60 -56.98 23.21
N VAL A 4 -36.93 -55.83 22.57
CA VAL A 4 -36.24 -55.31 21.39
C VAL A 4 -35.18 -54.35 21.87
N ILE A 5 -33.91 -54.65 21.52
CA ILE A 5 -32.76 -53.77 21.74
C ILE A 5 -32.56 -52.99 20.43
N ALA A 6 -32.76 -51.69 20.48
CA ALA A 6 -32.42 -50.79 19.37
C ALA A 6 -30.96 -50.36 19.50
N ALA A 7 -30.16 -50.70 18.47
CA ALA A 7 -28.79 -50.21 18.34
C ALA A 7 -28.82 -48.83 17.66
N ILE A 8 -28.31 -47.81 18.34
CA ILE A 8 -28.08 -46.49 17.78
C ILE A 8 -26.70 -46.47 17.14
N GLY A 9 -26.66 -46.48 15.81
CA GLY A 9 -25.43 -46.29 15.07
C GLY A 9 -25.04 -44.80 15.03
N LEU A 10 -23.90 -44.45 15.61
CA LEU A 10 -23.30 -43.15 15.48
C LEU A 10 -22.65 -43.03 14.08
N PHE A 11 -23.27 -42.23 13.19
CA PHE A 11 -22.63 -41.80 11.96
C PHE A 11 -21.76 -40.57 12.26
N THR A 12 -20.44 -40.75 12.29
CA THR A 12 -19.49 -39.64 12.23
C THR A 12 -19.38 -39.19 10.77
N ALA A 13 -20.05 -38.11 10.43
CA ALA A 13 -19.84 -37.42 9.16
C ALA A 13 -18.49 -36.69 9.23
N GLY A 14 -17.48 -37.29 8.61
CA GLY A 14 -16.22 -36.60 8.34
C GLY A 14 -16.46 -35.49 7.29
N PHE A 15 -16.45 -34.25 7.71
CA PHE A 15 -16.33 -33.13 6.80
C PHE A 15 -14.91 -33.08 6.26
N SER A 16 -14.69 -33.64 5.07
CA SER A 16 -13.52 -33.30 4.26
C SER A 16 -13.72 -31.89 3.72
N LEU A 17 -12.96 -30.95 4.25
CA LEU A 17 -12.78 -29.63 3.63
C LEU A 17 -12.10 -29.87 2.28
N ILE A 18 -12.90 -29.91 1.22
CA ILE A 18 -12.39 -29.81 -0.15
C ILE A 18 -12.07 -28.33 -0.35
N ALA A 19 -10.82 -27.94 -0.12
CA ALA A 19 -10.31 -26.67 -0.64
C ALA A 19 -10.52 -26.70 -2.17
N PRO A 20 -11.07 -25.63 -2.78
CA PRO A 20 -11.12 -25.56 -4.22
C PRO A 20 -9.70 -25.64 -4.74
N ALA A 21 -9.42 -26.66 -5.57
CA ALA A 21 -8.18 -26.75 -6.32
C ALA A 21 -8.16 -25.56 -7.28
N LEU A 22 -7.46 -24.48 -6.89
CA LEU A 22 -7.09 -23.42 -7.80
C LEU A 22 -6.28 -24.08 -8.91
N ALA A 23 -6.84 -24.14 -10.09
CA ALA A 23 -6.15 -24.63 -11.29
C ALA A 23 -5.00 -23.65 -11.55
N ASP A 24 -3.82 -24.02 -11.07
CA ASP A 24 -2.56 -23.36 -11.37
C ASP A 24 -2.30 -23.57 -12.88
N ARG A 25 -2.70 -22.58 -13.68
CA ARG A 25 -2.09 -22.40 -14.98
C ARG A 25 -0.77 -21.72 -14.69
N GLY A 26 0.27 -22.55 -14.57
CA GLY A 26 1.63 -22.10 -14.34
C GLY A 26 1.95 -20.92 -15.26
N ASN A 27 1.96 -19.74 -14.69
CA ASN A 27 2.53 -18.59 -15.34
C ASN A 27 4.05 -18.82 -15.29
N ASP A 28 4.62 -19.14 -16.45
CA ASP A 28 6.07 -19.24 -16.64
C ASP A 28 6.68 -17.93 -16.14
N ASP A 29 7.23 -17.94 -14.92
CA ASP A 29 8.18 -16.93 -14.46
C ASP A 29 9.37 -17.00 -15.45
N ARG A 30 9.25 -16.31 -16.57
CA ARG A 30 10.40 -16.07 -17.44
C ARG A 30 11.30 -15.12 -16.71
N ASP A 31 12.14 -15.69 -15.86
CA ASP A 31 13.30 -15.03 -15.34
C ASP A 31 14.14 -14.57 -16.53
N GLU A 32 14.00 -13.31 -16.96
CA GLU A 32 14.84 -12.73 -18.03
C GLU A 32 16.34 -12.78 -17.67
N HIS A 33 16.63 -13.01 -16.39
CA HIS A 33 17.97 -13.26 -15.88
C HIS A 33 18.08 -14.72 -15.48
N GLY A 34 18.61 -15.57 -16.32
CA GLY A 34 18.72 -17.03 -16.15
C GLY A 34 19.33 -17.56 -14.83
N ASP A 35 19.29 -16.77 -13.76
CA ASP A 35 19.76 -17.07 -12.43
C ASP A 35 18.70 -16.93 -11.33
N GLY A 36 17.43 -16.66 -11.68
CA GLY A 36 16.31 -16.52 -10.76
C GLY A 36 16.29 -15.19 -9.98
N ARG A 37 17.10 -14.22 -10.35
CA ARG A 37 17.09 -12.88 -9.78
C ARG A 37 16.09 -11.99 -10.48
N SER A 38 15.49 -11.05 -9.72
CA SER A 38 14.73 -9.95 -10.28
C SER A 38 14.91 -8.69 -9.44
N ALA A 39 14.54 -7.54 -9.99
CA ALA A 39 14.42 -6.32 -9.22
C ALA A 39 13.14 -5.58 -9.58
N LEU A 40 12.63 -4.86 -8.60
CA LEU A 40 11.43 -4.04 -8.69
C LEU A 40 11.78 -2.58 -8.46
N ALA A 41 11.09 -1.67 -9.14
CA ALA A 41 11.05 -0.27 -8.77
C ALA A 41 9.85 -0.05 -7.83
N VAL A 42 10.10 0.37 -6.60
CA VAL A 42 9.06 0.62 -5.58
C VAL A 42 9.08 2.10 -5.24
N TYR A 43 7.93 2.77 -5.34
CA TYR A 43 7.77 4.16 -4.97
C TYR A 43 6.31 4.43 -4.55
N GLY A 44 6.05 5.58 -3.96
CA GLY A 44 4.73 6.04 -3.57
C GLY A 44 4.74 7.55 -3.32
N ASP A 45 3.63 8.09 -2.83
CA ASP A 45 3.49 9.51 -2.50
C ASP A 45 3.95 10.41 -3.66
N ALA A 46 3.58 10.00 -4.87
CA ALA A 46 3.94 10.63 -6.16
C ALA A 46 3.10 10.03 -7.31
N PRO A 47 2.87 10.77 -8.42
CA PRO A 47 3.26 12.15 -8.62
C PRO A 47 2.27 13.09 -7.94
N TYR A 48 2.76 14.06 -7.19
CA TYR A 48 1.89 15.09 -6.66
C TYR A 48 1.73 16.22 -7.66
N GLY A 49 0.48 16.57 -7.93
CA GLY A 49 0.14 17.72 -8.77
C GLY A 49 0.03 19.01 -7.96
N CYS A 50 -0.30 20.09 -8.63
CA CYS A 50 -0.55 21.36 -7.98
C CYS A 50 -1.89 21.39 -7.27
N LYS A 51 -1.93 22.04 -6.12
CA LYS A 51 -3.19 22.50 -5.54
C LYS A 51 -3.84 23.50 -6.50
N ALA A 52 -5.10 23.28 -6.87
CA ALA A 52 -5.85 24.29 -7.59
C ALA A 52 -5.92 25.58 -6.75
N PRO A 53 -5.52 26.75 -7.28
CA PRO A 53 -5.48 27.99 -6.52
C PRO A 53 -6.87 28.51 -6.17
N THR A 54 -7.89 28.11 -6.91
CA THR A 54 -9.31 28.40 -6.66
C THR A 54 -10.17 27.28 -7.20
N ALA A 55 -11.38 27.13 -6.68
CA ALA A 55 -12.38 26.20 -7.22
C ALA A 55 -12.79 26.44 -8.68
N ALA A 56 -12.32 27.52 -9.31
CA ALA A 56 -12.59 27.86 -10.71
C ALA A 56 -11.46 27.42 -11.66
N ALA A 57 -10.28 27.04 -11.15
CA ALA A 57 -9.19 26.54 -11.98
C ALA A 57 -9.45 25.05 -12.34
N ALA A 58 -8.96 24.63 -13.49
CA ALA A 58 -8.95 23.23 -13.83
C ALA A 58 -8.12 22.47 -12.78
N PRO A 59 -8.69 21.45 -12.13
CA PRO A 59 -8.10 20.86 -10.92
C PRO A 59 -6.85 20.03 -11.18
N ASP A 60 -6.57 19.71 -12.42
CA ASP A 60 -5.46 18.88 -12.89
C ASP A 60 -4.32 19.70 -13.54
N GLU A 61 -4.52 21.01 -13.70
CA GLU A 61 -3.50 21.89 -14.27
C GLU A 61 -2.80 22.68 -13.18
N CYS A 62 -1.48 22.59 -13.16
CA CYS A 62 -0.66 23.54 -12.41
C CYS A 62 -0.80 24.93 -13.03
N PRO A 63 -1.35 25.93 -12.33
CA PRO A 63 -1.43 27.28 -12.89
C PRO A 63 -0.03 27.78 -13.25
N VAL A 64 0.12 28.37 -14.41
CA VAL A 64 1.35 29.07 -14.82
C VAL A 64 1.68 30.11 -13.74
N GLY A 65 2.83 29.95 -13.06
CA GLY A 65 3.26 30.85 -11.97
C GLY A 65 2.77 30.45 -10.58
N SER A 66 2.25 29.21 -10.35
CA SER A 66 2.08 28.70 -9.01
C SER A 66 3.44 28.69 -8.30
N ALA A 67 3.53 29.47 -7.20
CA ALA A 67 4.80 29.71 -6.53
C ALA A 67 5.25 28.42 -5.83
N TYR A 68 6.25 27.77 -6.41
CA TYR A 68 7.05 26.79 -5.71
C TYR A 68 7.75 27.46 -4.53
N LYS A 69 7.59 26.90 -3.34
CA LYS A 69 8.35 27.29 -2.14
C LYS A 69 9.36 26.19 -1.82
N PRO A 70 10.60 26.29 -2.36
CA PRO A 70 11.62 25.26 -2.16
C PRO A 70 12.08 25.11 -0.70
N ASP A 71 11.81 26.12 0.12
CA ASP A 71 12.40 26.27 1.46
C ASP A 71 11.32 26.33 2.55
N SER A 72 10.24 25.52 2.45
CA SER A 72 9.31 25.38 3.57
C SER A 72 10.03 24.72 4.73
N PRO A 73 9.98 25.33 5.95
CA PRO A 73 10.54 24.69 7.15
C PRO A 73 9.84 23.39 7.54
N ASP A 74 8.67 23.12 6.97
CA ASP A 74 7.83 21.93 7.22
C ASP A 74 8.11 20.82 6.19
N GLY A 75 9.27 20.83 5.54
CA GLY A 75 9.62 19.87 4.51
C GLY A 75 9.13 20.24 3.10
N PRO A 76 9.31 19.34 2.14
CA PRO A 76 8.97 19.60 0.74
C PRO A 76 7.48 19.89 0.61
N ASN A 77 7.16 20.91 -0.15
CA ASN A 77 5.79 21.40 -0.32
C ASN A 77 4.92 20.33 -1.00
N PRO A 78 3.94 19.74 -0.31
CA PRO A 78 2.99 18.86 -0.97
C PRO A 78 2.28 19.62 -2.10
N GLY A 79 2.35 19.11 -3.31
CA GLY A 79 1.86 19.80 -4.52
C GLY A 79 2.92 20.56 -5.29
N ASP A 80 4.18 20.12 -5.22
CA ASP A 80 5.21 20.63 -6.14
C ASP A 80 4.90 20.21 -7.58
N PRO A 81 4.59 21.16 -8.48
CA PRO A 81 4.24 20.87 -9.88
C PRO A 81 5.31 20.08 -10.61
N ARG A 82 6.58 20.18 -10.16
CA ARG A 82 7.70 19.49 -10.79
C ARG A 82 7.56 17.97 -10.74
N GLN A 83 6.88 17.41 -9.74
CA GLN A 83 6.67 15.96 -9.68
C GLN A 83 5.85 15.47 -10.88
N LEU A 84 4.70 16.09 -11.13
CA LEU A 84 3.85 15.70 -12.25
C LEU A 84 4.52 15.97 -13.60
N GLU A 85 5.23 17.10 -13.74
CA GLU A 85 6.00 17.43 -14.94
C GLU A 85 7.17 16.50 -15.20
N ALA A 86 7.81 16.01 -14.13
CA ALA A 86 8.95 15.10 -14.20
C ALA A 86 8.56 13.64 -14.41
N THR A 87 7.30 13.27 -14.17
CA THR A 87 6.84 11.87 -14.21
C THR A 87 7.12 11.16 -15.52
N PRO A 88 6.96 11.77 -16.72
CA PRO A 88 7.34 11.09 -17.98
C PRO A 88 8.82 10.71 -18.04
N ALA A 89 9.71 11.61 -17.62
CA ALA A 89 11.15 11.33 -17.59
C ALA A 89 11.51 10.29 -16.53
N PHE A 90 10.83 10.31 -15.38
CA PHE A 90 10.96 9.31 -14.34
C PHE A 90 10.55 7.91 -14.85
N ILE A 91 9.40 7.81 -15.50
CA ILE A 91 8.92 6.54 -16.10
C ILE A 91 9.92 6.05 -17.16
N GLU A 92 10.43 6.94 -18.01
CA GLU A 92 11.44 6.58 -18.98
C GLU A 92 12.72 6.03 -18.32
N ALA A 93 13.16 6.64 -17.24
CA ALA A 93 14.33 6.18 -16.50
C ALA A 93 14.11 4.80 -15.86
N VAL A 94 12.95 4.56 -15.27
CA VAL A 94 12.57 3.23 -14.76
C VAL A 94 12.51 2.20 -15.89
N ASN A 95 11.90 2.55 -17.03
CA ASN A 95 11.83 1.69 -18.21
C ASN A 95 13.22 1.32 -18.80
N ASN A 96 14.21 2.20 -18.60
CA ASN A 96 15.58 1.99 -19.06
C ASN A 96 16.48 1.26 -18.04
N ASP A 97 16.01 1.10 -16.81
CA ASP A 97 16.72 0.27 -15.82
C ASP A 97 16.51 -1.21 -16.11
N ARG A 98 17.49 -1.81 -16.78
CA ARG A 98 17.44 -3.21 -17.22
C ARG A 98 17.33 -4.23 -16.09
N LYS A 99 17.51 -3.82 -14.84
CA LYS A 99 17.34 -4.70 -13.67
C LYS A 99 15.88 -4.80 -13.27
N VAL A 100 15.09 -3.75 -13.52
CA VAL A 100 13.69 -3.67 -13.15
C VAL A 100 12.84 -4.50 -14.10
N SER A 101 11.95 -5.30 -13.56
CA SER A 101 11.00 -6.15 -14.30
C SER A 101 9.56 -6.01 -13.77
N LEU A 102 9.36 -5.21 -12.73
CA LEU A 102 8.07 -4.93 -12.12
C LEU A 102 8.12 -3.59 -11.40
N VAL A 103 7.05 -2.84 -11.44
CA VAL A 103 6.87 -1.60 -10.70
C VAL A 103 5.81 -1.82 -9.60
N VAL A 104 6.05 -1.28 -8.41
CA VAL A 104 5.09 -1.27 -7.30
C VAL A 104 4.91 0.16 -6.83
N HIS A 105 3.67 0.60 -6.77
CA HIS A 105 3.29 1.90 -6.22
C HIS A 105 2.51 1.70 -4.92
N VAL A 106 2.98 2.30 -3.83
CA VAL A 106 2.47 2.04 -2.48
C VAL A 106 1.37 3.01 -2.03
N GLY A 107 0.79 3.78 -2.94
CA GLY A 107 -0.33 4.68 -2.64
C GLY A 107 0.04 6.15 -2.76
N ASP A 108 -0.97 6.98 -2.59
CA ASP A 108 -0.94 8.43 -2.68
C ASP A 108 -0.46 8.93 -4.04
N ILE A 109 -1.41 8.92 -4.99
CA ILE A 109 -1.17 9.47 -6.34
C ILE A 109 -1.36 10.98 -6.41
N HIS A 110 -1.90 11.60 -5.39
CA HIS A 110 -1.97 13.06 -5.23
C HIS A 110 -1.76 13.46 -3.77
N SER A 111 -1.43 14.72 -3.55
CA SER A 111 -1.15 15.23 -2.22
C SER A 111 -2.42 15.43 -1.40
N GLY A 112 -2.32 15.37 -0.08
CA GLY A 112 -3.37 15.75 0.87
C GLY A 112 -3.79 17.23 0.79
N SER A 113 -3.56 17.89 -0.34
CA SER A 113 -4.03 19.24 -0.73
C SER A 113 -4.46 19.30 -2.18
N GLY A 114 -4.37 18.20 -2.92
CA GLY A 114 -4.87 18.05 -4.27
C GLY A 114 -6.37 17.71 -4.26
N TYR A 115 -7.12 18.19 -5.27
CA TYR A 115 -8.53 17.82 -5.36
C TYR A 115 -8.69 16.42 -5.95
N CYS A 116 -9.55 15.62 -5.34
CA CYS A 116 -9.91 14.28 -5.83
C CYS A 116 -10.82 14.37 -7.05
N THR A 117 -10.23 14.47 -8.22
CA THR A 117 -10.98 14.64 -9.47
C THR A 117 -10.80 13.47 -10.41
N LEU A 118 -11.84 13.19 -11.18
CA LEU A 118 -11.77 12.20 -12.26
C LEU A 118 -10.65 12.53 -13.26
N ALA A 119 -10.49 13.81 -13.59
CA ALA A 119 -9.49 14.27 -14.56
C ALA A 119 -8.07 14.00 -14.08
N TYR A 120 -7.79 14.26 -12.79
CA TYR A 120 -6.48 13.99 -12.22
C TYR A 120 -6.15 12.48 -12.21
N ASN A 121 -7.08 11.67 -11.73
CA ASN A 121 -6.91 10.21 -11.73
C ASN A 121 -6.68 9.68 -13.16
N GLN A 122 -7.41 10.20 -14.15
CA GLN A 122 -7.21 9.81 -15.55
C GLN A 122 -5.82 10.21 -16.05
N ARG A 123 -5.34 11.39 -15.69
CA ARG A 123 -3.98 11.82 -16.06
C ARG A 123 -2.89 10.92 -15.48
N VAL A 124 -3.02 10.52 -14.22
CA VAL A 124 -2.07 9.56 -13.60
C VAL A 124 -2.13 8.22 -14.33
N LEU A 125 -3.33 7.72 -14.62
CA LEU A 125 -3.51 6.46 -15.33
C LEU A 125 -2.90 6.52 -16.73
N ASP A 126 -3.08 7.64 -17.45
CA ASP A 126 -2.50 7.85 -18.77
C ASP A 126 -0.96 7.85 -18.72
N LEU A 127 -0.36 8.52 -17.73
CA LEU A 127 1.08 8.50 -17.49
C LEU A 127 1.58 7.09 -17.20
N TRP A 128 0.89 6.35 -16.34
CA TRP A 128 1.28 4.99 -15.96
C TRP A 128 1.13 3.97 -17.09
N SER A 129 0.32 4.28 -18.10
CA SER A 129 0.27 3.47 -19.33
C SER A 129 1.59 3.44 -20.09
N ASP A 130 2.51 4.33 -19.77
CA ASP A 130 3.86 4.39 -20.36
C ASP A 130 4.88 3.50 -19.67
N TYR A 131 4.59 2.92 -18.50
CA TYR A 131 5.44 1.88 -17.95
C TYR A 131 5.49 0.68 -18.89
N LYS A 132 6.72 0.26 -19.25
CA LYS A 132 6.94 -0.92 -20.06
C LYS A 132 6.53 -2.20 -19.30
N ASP A 133 6.98 -2.29 -18.06
CA ASP A 133 6.81 -3.45 -17.20
C ASP A 133 5.47 -3.41 -16.44
N PRO A 134 5.00 -4.53 -15.88
CA PRO A 134 3.80 -4.55 -15.07
C PRO A 134 3.89 -3.56 -13.90
N LEU A 135 2.78 -2.88 -13.59
CA LEU A 135 2.65 -2.02 -12.43
C LEU A 135 1.58 -2.56 -11.48
N VAL A 136 1.97 -2.86 -10.26
CA VAL A 136 1.07 -3.14 -9.14
C VAL A 136 0.86 -1.84 -8.37
N TYR A 137 -0.39 -1.48 -8.14
CA TYR A 137 -0.78 -0.26 -7.44
C TYR A 137 -1.59 -0.61 -6.19
N MET A 138 -1.36 0.11 -5.10
CA MET A 138 -2.15 0.10 -3.87
C MET A 138 -2.65 1.51 -3.62
N PRO A 139 -3.96 1.76 -3.50
CA PRO A 139 -4.49 3.07 -3.17
C PRO A 139 -4.04 3.54 -1.77
N GLY A 140 -3.73 4.83 -1.66
CA GLY A 140 -3.48 5.49 -0.38
C GLY A 140 -4.74 6.18 0.16
N ASP A 141 -4.60 6.97 1.23
CA ASP A 141 -5.71 7.70 1.84
C ASP A 141 -6.10 8.94 1.01
N ASN A 142 -5.15 9.59 0.37
CA ASN A 142 -5.39 10.78 -0.43
C ASN A 142 -6.32 10.56 -1.63
N GLU A 143 -6.36 9.36 -2.19
CA GLU A 143 -7.24 9.04 -3.34
C GLU A 143 -8.69 8.83 -2.95
N TRP A 144 -9.00 8.61 -1.65
CA TRP A 144 -10.36 8.28 -1.28
C TRP A 144 -10.78 8.70 0.13
N THR A 145 -10.09 8.30 1.22
CA THR A 145 -10.54 8.61 2.58
C THR A 145 -10.50 10.10 2.84
N ASP A 146 -9.46 10.76 2.36
CA ASP A 146 -9.15 12.16 2.57
C ASP A 146 -9.91 13.10 1.63
N CYS A 147 -10.48 12.58 0.57
CA CYS A 147 -11.28 13.34 -0.38
C CYS A 147 -12.45 14.11 0.28
N GLN A 148 -12.88 13.72 1.46
CA GLN A 148 -13.88 14.43 2.23
C GLN A 148 -13.38 15.78 2.79
N LYS A 149 -12.07 15.98 2.91
CA LYS A 149 -11.47 17.18 3.46
C LYS A 149 -11.63 18.35 2.50
N SER A 150 -12.02 19.53 3.02
CA SER A 150 -12.21 20.71 2.15
C SER A 150 -10.93 21.16 1.46
N LYS A 151 -9.76 20.91 2.04
CA LYS A 151 -8.46 21.18 1.40
C LYS A 151 -8.20 20.29 0.18
N GLU A 152 -8.88 19.15 0.11
CA GLU A 152 -8.86 18.19 -1.00
C GLU A 152 -10.10 18.25 -1.88
N GLY A 153 -10.89 19.30 -1.74
CA GLY A 153 -12.05 19.59 -2.58
C GLY A 153 -13.37 19.11 -2.00
N GLY A 154 -13.38 18.35 -0.90
CA GLY A 154 -14.59 17.80 -0.30
C GLY A 154 -15.63 18.87 0.05
N GLY A 155 -16.82 18.77 -0.53
CA GLY A 155 -17.90 19.74 -0.36
C GLY A 155 -17.68 21.12 -1.02
N VAL A 156 -16.53 21.36 -1.65
CA VAL A 156 -16.21 22.64 -2.31
C VAL A 156 -16.96 22.76 -3.63
N LYS A 157 -17.48 23.95 -3.92
CA LYS A 157 -18.19 24.25 -5.17
C LYS A 157 -17.48 25.35 -5.95
N ASN A 158 -17.52 25.23 -7.28
CA ASN A 158 -17.06 26.27 -8.19
C ASN A 158 -18.09 27.41 -8.28
N SER A 159 -17.78 28.43 -9.09
CA SER A 159 -18.66 29.59 -9.30
C SER A 159 -20.00 29.24 -9.97
N ALA A 160 -20.11 28.10 -10.63
CA ALA A 160 -21.35 27.58 -11.21
C ALA A 160 -22.21 26.79 -10.22
N GLY A 161 -21.70 26.58 -8.98
CA GLY A 161 -22.39 25.81 -7.95
C GLY A 161 -22.19 24.29 -8.06
N GLU A 162 -21.31 23.82 -8.93
CA GLU A 162 -20.96 22.41 -9.12
C GLU A 162 -19.85 22.01 -8.14
N TYR A 163 -19.87 20.79 -7.65
CA TYR A 163 -18.76 20.25 -6.85
C TYR A 163 -17.48 20.14 -7.70
N VAL A 164 -16.34 20.54 -7.13
CA VAL A 164 -15.03 20.45 -7.81
C VAL A 164 -14.43 19.06 -7.69
N ASP A 165 -14.84 18.33 -6.68
CA ASP A 165 -14.39 17.00 -6.36
C ASP A 165 -15.39 15.95 -6.89
N TYR A 166 -14.92 14.75 -7.18
CA TYR A 166 -15.77 13.65 -7.56
C TYR A 166 -16.73 13.28 -6.40
N ALA A 167 -17.99 13.12 -6.71
CA ALA A 167 -19.05 12.78 -5.74
C ALA A 167 -19.08 13.68 -4.48
N ALA A 168 -18.69 14.96 -4.60
CA ALA A 168 -18.60 15.91 -3.50
C ALA A 168 -17.61 15.48 -2.39
N GLY A 169 -16.60 14.70 -2.73
CA GLY A 169 -15.62 14.17 -1.79
C GLY A 169 -16.07 12.94 -1.00
N HIS A 170 -17.15 12.27 -1.42
CA HIS A 170 -17.60 11.08 -0.69
C HIS A 170 -16.56 9.94 -0.73
N PRO A 171 -15.96 9.52 0.41
CA PRO A 171 -14.84 8.57 0.42
C PRO A 171 -15.12 7.26 -0.32
N VAL A 172 -16.22 6.57 0.00
CA VAL A 172 -16.58 5.29 -0.63
C VAL A 172 -16.85 5.44 -2.13
N ALA A 173 -17.39 6.60 -2.57
CA ALA A 173 -17.59 6.85 -3.99
C ALA A 173 -16.26 7.09 -4.70
N ASN A 174 -15.32 7.80 -4.07
CA ASN A 174 -13.95 7.96 -4.60
C ASN A 174 -13.22 6.62 -4.66
N LEU A 175 -13.30 5.77 -3.64
CA LEU A 175 -12.74 4.41 -3.68
C LEU A 175 -13.34 3.59 -4.84
N SER A 176 -14.66 3.68 -5.03
CA SER A 176 -15.32 3.01 -6.16
C SER A 176 -14.83 3.52 -7.52
N LEU A 177 -14.58 4.83 -7.62
CA LEU A 177 -13.97 5.43 -8.81
C LEU A 177 -12.56 4.90 -9.05
N VAL A 178 -11.70 4.94 -8.03
CA VAL A 178 -10.33 4.42 -8.10
C VAL A 178 -10.34 2.95 -8.54
N ARG A 179 -11.19 2.12 -7.94
CA ARG A 179 -11.34 0.71 -8.32
C ARG A 179 -11.75 0.54 -9.78
N SER A 180 -12.73 1.34 -10.25
CA SER A 180 -13.20 1.26 -11.63
C SER A 180 -12.16 1.68 -12.67
N MET A 181 -11.27 2.61 -12.32
CA MET A 181 -10.25 3.14 -13.22
C MET A 181 -8.97 2.32 -13.23
N PHE A 182 -8.44 2.00 -12.06
CA PHE A 182 -7.13 1.37 -11.93
C PHE A 182 -7.20 -0.17 -11.84
N PHE A 183 -8.38 -0.72 -11.56
CA PHE A 183 -8.60 -2.16 -11.45
C PHE A 183 -9.79 -2.64 -12.30
N PRO A 184 -9.88 -2.24 -13.59
CA PRO A 184 -11.03 -2.55 -14.43
C PRO A 184 -11.20 -4.06 -14.65
N GLN A 185 -10.14 -4.81 -14.46
CA GLN A 185 -10.14 -6.27 -14.46
C GLN A 185 -9.41 -6.76 -13.21
N ALA A 186 -10.15 -7.37 -12.28
CA ALA A 186 -9.57 -7.96 -11.08
C ALA A 186 -8.51 -9.00 -11.45
N GLY A 187 -7.36 -8.95 -10.77
CA GLY A 187 -6.27 -9.90 -11.00
C GLY A 187 -5.38 -9.59 -12.21
N GLU A 188 -5.45 -8.38 -12.78
CA GLU A 188 -4.56 -7.91 -13.83
C GLU A 188 -3.81 -6.65 -13.36
N THR A 189 -2.50 -6.57 -13.61
CA THR A 189 -1.69 -5.38 -13.31
C THR A 189 -1.92 -4.25 -14.31
N LEU A 190 -1.48 -3.06 -13.97
CA LEU A 190 -1.31 -1.93 -14.89
C LEU A 190 -0.01 -2.07 -15.71
N GLY A 191 0.32 -1.04 -16.49
CA GLY A 191 1.49 -1.03 -17.38
C GLY A 191 1.18 -1.63 -18.77
N ARG A 192 2.16 -1.57 -19.68
CA ARG A 192 2.00 -2.06 -21.07
C ARG A 192 2.04 -3.59 -21.14
N HIS A 193 3.00 -4.19 -20.44
CA HIS A 193 3.07 -5.64 -20.32
C HIS A 193 2.35 -6.04 -19.03
N LYS A 194 1.08 -6.33 -19.18
CA LYS A 194 0.24 -6.74 -18.07
C LYS A 194 0.61 -8.15 -17.59
N ARG A 195 0.45 -8.36 -16.29
CA ARG A 195 0.69 -9.64 -15.63
C ARG A 195 -0.55 -10.07 -14.87
N GLU A 196 -0.84 -11.36 -14.86
CA GLU A 196 -1.84 -11.93 -13.98
C GLU A 196 -1.33 -12.00 -12.54
N VAL A 197 -2.17 -11.58 -11.61
CA VAL A 197 -1.98 -11.67 -10.16
C VAL A 197 -3.26 -12.24 -9.55
N THR A 198 -3.20 -12.75 -8.34
CA THR A 198 -4.41 -13.22 -7.66
C THR A 198 -5.01 -12.08 -6.86
N SER A 199 -6.22 -11.63 -7.22
CA SER A 199 -6.97 -10.62 -6.47
C SER A 199 -7.85 -11.27 -5.40
N GLN A 200 -8.03 -10.60 -4.26
CA GLN A 200 -8.98 -11.00 -3.23
C GLN A 200 -10.40 -11.12 -3.79
N ALA A 201 -10.77 -10.25 -4.73
CA ALA A 201 -12.07 -10.33 -5.41
C ALA A 201 -12.31 -11.65 -6.15
N GLN A 202 -11.25 -12.40 -6.48
CA GLN A 202 -11.34 -13.69 -7.18
C GLN A 202 -11.10 -14.89 -6.24
N ALA A 203 -10.42 -14.66 -5.11
CA ALA A 203 -9.96 -15.71 -4.20
C ALA A 203 -10.41 -15.50 -2.75
N PHE A 204 -11.54 -14.81 -2.55
CA PHE A 204 -12.13 -14.62 -1.23
C PHE A 204 -12.75 -15.91 -0.67
N ASP A 205 -12.87 -15.98 0.65
CA ASP A 205 -13.62 -17.04 1.32
C ASP A 205 -15.12 -16.86 1.04
N PRO A 206 -15.82 -17.84 0.46
CA PRO A 206 -17.27 -17.78 0.23
C PRO A 206 -18.11 -17.52 1.48
N ALA A 207 -17.58 -17.78 2.69
CA ALA A 207 -18.21 -17.40 3.94
C ALA A 207 -18.22 -15.88 4.19
N HIS A 208 -17.37 -15.13 3.46
CA HIS A 208 -17.22 -13.68 3.53
C HIS A 208 -17.37 -13.04 2.15
N PRO A 209 -18.55 -13.08 1.52
CA PRO A 209 -18.73 -12.65 0.13
C PRO A 209 -18.47 -11.15 -0.10
N SER A 210 -18.53 -10.33 0.93
CA SER A 210 -18.15 -8.91 0.87
C SER A 210 -16.68 -8.69 0.52
N ASP A 211 -15.81 -9.67 0.77
CA ASP A 211 -14.39 -9.56 0.46
C ASP A 211 -14.11 -9.50 -1.05
N ALA A 212 -15.11 -9.87 -1.88
CA ALA A 212 -15.06 -9.70 -3.33
C ALA A 212 -15.00 -8.23 -3.79
N GLU A 213 -15.20 -7.26 -2.91
CA GLU A 213 -15.10 -5.83 -3.23
C GLU A 213 -13.65 -5.33 -3.31
N TYR A 214 -12.68 -6.06 -2.70
CA TYR A 214 -11.29 -5.62 -2.57
C TYR A 214 -10.46 -6.09 -3.78
N VAL A 215 -10.69 -5.47 -4.94
CA VAL A 215 -10.01 -5.79 -6.20
C VAL A 215 -8.54 -5.42 -6.17
N GLU A 216 -8.17 -4.40 -5.39
CA GLU A 216 -6.83 -3.86 -5.20
C GLU A 216 -5.94 -4.73 -4.32
N ASN A 217 -6.53 -5.57 -3.49
CA ASN A 217 -5.81 -6.53 -2.66
C ASN A 217 -5.37 -7.71 -3.54
N VAL A 218 -4.07 -7.80 -3.80
CA VAL A 218 -3.53 -8.87 -4.65
C VAL A 218 -2.37 -9.59 -3.98
N TYR A 219 -2.13 -10.85 -4.37
CA TYR A 219 -0.84 -11.49 -4.14
C TYR A 219 -0.27 -12.10 -5.42
N PHE A 220 1.05 -12.21 -5.47
CA PHE A 220 1.77 -12.86 -6.57
C PHE A 220 3.13 -13.38 -6.11
N MET A 221 3.71 -14.30 -6.87
CA MET A 221 5.07 -14.77 -6.64
C MET A 221 6.04 -14.04 -7.58
N GLN A 222 7.20 -13.64 -7.07
CA GLN A 222 8.31 -13.10 -7.84
C GLN A 222 9.62 -13.69 -7.31
N SER A 223 10.38 -14.39 -8.14
CA SER A 223 11.69 -14.98 -7.75
C SER A 223 11.65 -15.69 -6.39
N GLN A 224 10.65 -16.56 -6.17
CA GLN A 224 10.40 -17.32 -4.95
C GLN A 224 10.06 -16.46 -3.70
N VAL A 225 9.66 -15.21 -3.87
CA VAL A 225 9.14 -14.32 -2.83
C VAL A 225 7.66 -14.06 -3.10
N LEU A 226 6.83 -14.16 -2.07
CA LEU A 226 5.43 -13.81 -2.18
C LEU A 226 5.26 -12.32 -1.85
N PHE A 227 4.58 -11.61 -2.73
CA PHE A 227 4.12 -10.23 -2.50
C PHE A 227 2.63 -10.24 -2.19
N VAL A 228 2.21 -9.43 -1.24
CA VAL A 228 0.80 -9.20 -0.91
C VAL A 228 0.55 -7.72 -0.70
N THR A 229 -0.49 -7.18 -1.35
CA THR A 229 -0.97 -5.81 -1.16
C THR A 229 -2.22 -5.80 -0.29
N MET A 230 -2.38 -4.76 0.54
CA MET A 230 -3.55 -4.56 1.39
C MET A 230 -3.92 -3.08 1.43
N ASN A 231 -5.19 -2.78 1.27
CA ASN A 231 -5.71 -1.42 1.36
C ASN A 231 -5.82 -0.99 2.84
N ILE A 232 -4.70 -0.57 3.40
CA ILE A 232 -4.62 0.01 4.74
C ILE A 232 -4.20 1.47 4.57
N PRO A 233 -5.15 2.42 4.61
CA PRO A 233 -4.86 3.83 4.39
C PRO A 233 -4.26 4.50 5.63
N GLY A 234 -3.62 5.65 5.43
CA GLY A 234 -3.24 6.58 6.47
C GLY A 234 -4.41 7.04 7.34
N GLY A 235 -4.22 8.10 8.13
CA GLY A 235 -5.26 8.61 9.00
C GLY A 235 -5.76 7.60 10.03
N SER A 236 -4.84 6.80 10.61
CA SER A 236 -5.19 5.76 11.57
C SER A 236 -6.20 4.74 11.03
N ASN A 237 -5.92 4.17 9.85
CA ASN A 237 -6.78 3.22 9.16
C ASN A 237 -8.18 3.80 8.82
N ASN A 238 -8.23 5.09 8.45
CA ASN A 238 -9.46 5.84 8.20
C ASN A 238 -10.37 5.98 9.44
N ASP A 239 -9.81 6.01 10.64
CA ASP A 239 -10.59 6.09 11.86
C ASP A 239 -10.38 7.39 12.66
N ASP A 240 -9.28 8.12 12.48
CA ASP A 240 -9.04 9.39 13.17
C ASP A 240 -9.75 10.57 12.51
N ASP A 241 -9.79 10.63 11.20
CA ASP A 241 -10.40 11.70 10.44
C ASP A 241 -11.89 11.46 10.23
N LEU A 242 -12.71 12.31 10.85
CA LEU A 242 -14.17 12.24 10.67
C LEU A 242 -14.54 12.59 9.23
N TRP A 243 -15.40 11.80 8.62
CA TRP A 243 -16.02 12.15 7.35
C TRP A 243 -17.00 13.30 7.54
N SER A 244 -16.47 14.50 7.68
CA SER A 244 -17.20 15.70 8.12
C SER A 244 -17.43 16.73 7.03
N ALA A 245 -16.81 16.59 5.86
CA ALA A 245 -16.99 17.56 4.78
C ALA A 245 -18.43 17.53 4.24
N GLY A 246 -19.07 18.67 4.24
CA GLY A 246 -20.37 18.92 3.62
C GLY A 246 -21.53 18.07 4.14
N ALA A 247 -21.58 16.84 3.78
CA ALA A 247 -22.75 15.97 4.02
C ALA A 247 -22.64 15.04 5.24
N PHE A 248 -21.46 14.93 5.87
CA PHE A 248 -21.17 13.83 6.81
C PHE A 248 -21.25 14.20 8.29
N GLY A 249 -21.22 15.47 8.67
CA GLY A 249 -21.36 15.91 10.05
C GLY A 249 -20.08 15.83 10.89
N ALA A 250 -20.18 16.11 12.21
CA ALA A 250 -19.06 16.27 13.10
C ALA A 250 -18.73 15.03 13.96
N THR A 251 -19.26 13.87 13.63
CA THR A 251 -19.02 12.60 14.34
C THR A 251 -18.88 11.47 13.32
N LYS A 252 -18.17 10.40 13.71
CA LYS A 252 -18.08 9.21 12.85
C LYS A 252 -19.47 8.77 12.37
N SER A 253 -19.61 8.69 11.06
CA SER A 253 -20.85 8.22 10.44
C SER A 253 -20.93 6.68 10.48
N ALA A 254 -22.15 6.14 10.43
CA ALA A 254 -22.32 4.70 10.33
C ALA A 254 -21.61 4.09 9.10
N PRO A 255 -21.63 4.73 7.91
CA PRO A 255 -20.82 4.27 6.77
C PRO A 255 -19.32 4.23 7.03
N GLN A 256 -18.75 5.23 7.71
CA GLN A 256 -17.33 5.24 8.06
C GLN A 256 -16.94 4.07 8.98
N ILE A 257 -17.73 3.87 10.03
CA ILE A 257 -17.51 2.77 11.00
C ILE A 257 -17.63 1.41 10.29
N GLN A 258 -18.62 1.26 9.43
CA GLN A 258 -18.85 0.01 8.70
C GLN A 258 -17.71 -0.26 7.72
N GLU A 259 -17.26 0.74 6.97
CA GLU A 259 -16.19 0.62 6.00
C GLU A 259 -14.89 0.17 6.69
N ALA A 260 -14.43 0.90 7.72
CA ALA A 260 -13.20 0.58 8.43
C ALA A 260 -13.23 -0.83 9.03
N ALA A 261 -14.35 -1.23 9.65
CA ALA A 261 -14.50 -2.57 10.23
C ALA A 261 -14.51 -3.68 9.17
N GLN A 262 -15.21 -3.48 8.05
CA GLN A 262 -15.34 -4.46 6.98
C GLN A 262 -14.00 -4.65 6.25
N ARG A 263 -13.34 -3.56 5.88
CA ARG A 263 -12.03 -3.59 5.22
C ARG A 263 -10.97 -4.22 6.12
N THR A 264 -10.88 -3.79 7.39
CA THR A 264 -9.94 -4.39 8.36
C THR A 264 -10.11 -5.91 8.44
N ALA A 265 -11.35 -6.39 8.55
CA ALA A 265 -11.61 -7.82 8.63
C ALA A 265 -11.22 -8.56 7.32
N ALA A 266 -11.48 -7.96 6.16
CA ALA A 266 -11.12 -8.52 4.86
C ALA A 266 -9.60 -8.59 4.66
N ASP A 267 -8.89 -7.51 4.99
CA ASP A 267 -7.43 -7.42 4.88
C ASP A 267 -6.73 -8.45 5.78
N LEU A 268 -7.22 -8.62 7.02
CA LEU A 268 -6.65 -9.61 7.94
C LEU A 268 -6.82 -11.05 7.42
N ARG A 269 -7.97 -11.37 6.81
CA ARG A 269 -8.17 -12.69 6.16
C ARG A 269 -7.29 -12.85 4.94
N TRP A 270 -7.12 -11.76 4.17
CA TRP A 270 -6.25 -11.77 2.98
C TRP A 270 -4.80 -12.00 3.34
N LEU A 271 -4.31 -11.34 4.39
CA LEU A 271 -2.97 -11.55 4.90
C LEU A 271 -2.74 -13.00 5.35
N GLU A 272 -3.69 -13.60 6.07
CA GLU A 272 -3.64 -15.01 6.44
C GLU A 272 -3.57 -15.92 5.20
N THR A 273 -4.40 -15.65 4.20
CA THR A 273 -4.41 -16.38 2.93
C THR A 273 -3.05 -16.29 2.23
N ALA A 274 -2.49 -15.09 2.13
CA ALA A 274 -1.18 -14.87 1.49
C ALA A 274 -0.06 -15.64 2.20
N PHE A 275 -0.01 -15.62 3.54
CA PHE A 275 0.98 -16.40 4.29
C PHE A 275 0.78 -17.92 4.16
N ALA A 276 -0.45 -18.39 4.10
CA ALA A 276 -0.74 -19.80 3.81
C ALA A 276 -0.22 -20.22 2.44
N VAL A 277 -0.46 -19.40 1.40
CA VAL A 277 0.07 -19.60 0.05
C VAL A 277 1.60 -19.56 0.04
N ALA A 278 2.20 -18.61 0.78
CA ALA A 278 3.66 -18.51 0.87
C ALA A 278 4.30 -19.79 1.46
N LYS A 279 3.67 -20.37 2.48
CA LYS A 279 4.11 -21.65 3.07
C LYS A 279 3.94 -22.80 2.09
N ASP A 280 2.76 -22.93 1.49
CA ASP A 280 2.43 -23.99 0.54
C ASP A 280 3.38 -23.99 -0.65
N ARG A 281 3.67 -22.82 -1.22
CA ARG A 281 4.60 -22.66 -2.35
C ARG A 281 6.08 -22.64 -1.93
N GLY A 282 6.39 -22.77 -0.67
CA GLY A 282 7.77 -22.79 -0.16
C GLY A 282 8.51 -21.45 -0.32
N ALA A 283 7.79 -20.32 -0.33
CA ALA A 283 8.36 -18.99 -0.49
C ALA A 283 9.54 -18.76 0.47
N LYS A 284 10.54 -18.03 0.01
CA LYS A 284 11.76 -17.70 0.78
C LYS A 284 11.59 -16.45 1.64
N ALA A 285 10.70 -15.57 1.24
CA ALA A 285 10.29 -14.39 1.99
C ALA A 285 8.85 -14.01 1.63
N VAL A 286 8.28 -13.13 2.43
CA VAL A 286 7.03 -12.42 2.12
C VAL A 286 7.32 -10.92 2.10
N VAL A 287 6.77 -10.20 1.11
CA VAL A 287 6.73 -8.74 1.06
C VAL A 287 5.29 -8.29 1.20
N ILE A 288 5.03 -7.50 2.24
CA ILE A 288 3.73 -6.88 2.49
C ILE A 288 3.80 -5.45 1.98
N VAL A 289 2.80 -5.02 1.22
CA VAL A 289 2.70 -3.66 0.67
C VAL A 289 1.39 -3.03 1.15
N SER A 290 1.49 -1.87 1.79
CA SER A 290 0.35 -1.02 2.17
C SER A 290 0.74 0.44 2.00
N GLN A 291 -0.22 1.37 2.08
CA GLN A 291 0.13 2.79 2.02
C GLN A 291 0.56 3.28 3.40
N SER A 292 -0.23 3.02 4.45
CA SER A 292 -0.05 3.62 5.78
C SER A 292 1.30 3.32 6.43
N ASP A 293 1.91 4.34 7.01
CA ASP A 293 2.98 4.19 7.99
C ASP A 293 2.39 3.97 9.39
N MET A 294 2.14 2.72 9.74
CA MET A 294 1.47 2.34 10.99
C MET A 294 2.23 2.73 12.26
N TRP A 295 3.51 3.07 12.13
CA TRP A 295 4.39 3.46 13.23
C TRP A 295 4.79 4.93 13.19
N ASP A 296 4.19 5.72 12.31
CA ASP A 296 4.36 7.16 12.35
C ASP A 296 3.60 7.74 13.55
N LEU A 297 4.35 8.25 14.52
CA LEU A 297 3.79 8.86 15.72
C LEU A 297 3.63 10.39 15.60
N ASP A 298 4.17 11.00 14.56
CA ASP A 298 4.07 12.45 14.31
C ASP A 298 2.67 12.88 13.84
N GLY A 299 1.81 11.91 13.61
CA GLY A 299 0.42 12.16 13.23
C GLY A 299 -0.44 12.74 14.36
N THR A 300 -1.51 13.27 14.02
CA THR A 300 -2.51 14.16 14.59
C THR A 300 -3.17 13.81 15.93
N GLY A 301 -2.61 12.97 16.78
CA GLY A 301 -3.25 12.60 18.05
C GLY A 301 -2.26 12.19 19.12
N PRO A 302 -2.73 11.83 20.31
CA PRO A 302 -1.88 11.12 21.24
C PRO A 302 -1.36 9.86 20.55
N ALA A 303 -0.05 9.73 20.42
CA ALA A 303 0.66 8.69 19.66
C ALA A 303 0.06 7.27 19.75
N LEU A 304 -0.43 6.90 20.94
CA LEU A 304 -1.05 5.58 21.17
C LEU A 304 -2.43 5.42 20.52
N THR A 305 -3.20 6.48 20.26
CA THR A 305 -4.51 6.36 19.59
C THR A 305 -4.35 6.16 18.10
N HIS A 306 -3.33 6.76 17.49
CA HIS A 306 -3.01 6.53 16.08
C HIS A 306 -2.68 5.06 15.82
N ILE A 307 -1.80 4.47 16.61
CA ILE A 307 -1.41 3.07 16.50
C ILE A 307 -2.59 2.12 16.82
N ALA A 308 -3.49 2.49 17.72
CA ALA A 308 -4.53 1.59 18.22
C ALA A 308 -5.39 0.98 17.09
N ASN A 309 -5.65 1.73 16.01
CA ASN A 309 -6.42 1.25 14.88
C ASN A 309 -5.60 0.38 13.90
N TYR A 310 -4.27 0.46 13.99
CA TYR A 310 -3.37 -0.44 13.25
C TYR A 310 -2.97 -1.69 14.04
N GLU A 311 -3.22 -1.73 15.36
CA GLU A 311 -2.86 -2.86 16.22
C GLU A 311 -3.32 -4.24 15.69
N PRO A 312 -4.54 -4.40 15.14
CA PRO A 312 -4.94 -5.68 14.56
C PRO A 312 -4.01 -6.17 13.43
N PHE A 313 -3.54 -5.24 12.59
CA PHE A 313 -2.62 -5.55 11.48
C PHE A 313 -1.21 -5.84 11.99
N ILE A 314 -0.71 -5.02 12.93
CA ILE A 314 0.60 -5.19 13.55
C ILE A 314 0.68 -6.53 14.27
N ALA A 315 -0.31 -6.84 15.11
CA ALA A 315 -0.39 -8.10 15.84
C ALA A 315 -0.47 -9.31 14.90
N LYS A 316 -1.30 -9.23 13.85
CA LYS A 316 -1.43 -10.29 12.86
C LYS A 316 -0.13 -10.50 12.10
N THR A 317 0.49 -9.42 11.61
CA THR A 317 1.78 -9.46 10.90
C THR A 317 2.87 -10.08 11.77
N ALA A 318 2.98 -9.67 13.04
CA ALA A 318 3.94 -10.22 13.98
C ALA A 318 3.74 -11.73 14.19
N ALA A 319 2.50 -12.16 14.41
CA ALA A 319 2.17 -13.57 14.61
C ALA A 319 2.49 -14.42 13.37
N LEU A 320 2.06 -13.98 12.19
CA LEU A 320 2.30 -14.68 10.92
C LEU A 320 3.78 -14.71 10.56
N THR A 321 4.52 -13.64 10.85
CA THR A 321 5.98 -13.58 10.62
C THR A 321 6.72 -14.60 11.49
N LYS A 322 6.38 -14.67 12.79
CA LYS A 322 6.95 -15.68 13.71
C LYS A 322 6.65 -17.11 13.23
N ASP A 323 5.41 -17.37 12.84
CA ASP A 323 4.96 -18.70 12.37
C ASP A 323 5.54 -19.06 10.98
N PHE A 324 5.77 -18.08 10.11
CA PHE A 324 6.43 -18.28 8.81
C PHE A 324 7.92 -18.63 8.97
N GLY A 325 8.58 -18.02 9.95
CA GLY A 325 9.97 -18.33 10.34
C GLY A 325 11.05 -17.91 9.32
N LYS A 326 10.69 -17.18 8.26
CA LYS A 326 11.61 -16.64 7.26
C LYS A 326 11.41 -15.12 7.19
N ALA A 327 12.22 -14.44 6.36
CA ALA A 327 12.19 -12.98 6.22
C ALA A 327 10.82 -12.47 5.77
N VAL A 328 10.35 -11.40 6.41
CA VAL A 328 9.18 -10.62 6.03
C VAL A 328 9.60 -9.15 5.95
N LEU A 329 9.35 -8.53 4.80
CA LEU A 329 9.57 -7.12 4.56
C LEU A 329 8.21 -6.45 4.38
N MET A 330 7.93 -5.40 5.15
CA MET A 330 6.80 -4.51 4.91
C MET A 330 7.31 -3.25 4.22
N ILE A 331 6.61 -2.83 3.16
CA ILE A 331 6.91 -1.61 2.41
C ILE A 331 5.68 -0.72 2.44
N ASN A 332 5.87 0.53 2.82
CA ASN A 332 4.80 1.53 2.88
C ASN A 332 5.30 2.92 2.47
N GLY A 333 4.37 3.89 2.32
CA GLY A 333 4.59 5.31 2.10
C GLY A 333 4.08 6.13 3.28
N ASP A 334 3.21 7.12 3.03
CA ASP A 334 2.43 7.94 3.95
C ASP A 334 3.25 9.05 4.65
N SER A 335 4.24 8.69 5.44
CA SER A 335 5.09 9.67 6.17
C SER A 335 6.11 10.40 5.28
N HIS A 336 6.24 10.02 4.01
CA HIS A 336 7.09 10.64 2.98
C HIS A 336 8.60 10.54 3.20
N HIS A 337 9.05 10.13 4.38
CA HIS A 337 10.47 10.06 4.74
C HIS A 337 11.00 8.64 4.61
N TYR A 338 12.07 8.47 3.82
CA TYR A 338 12.72 7.17 3.76
C TYR A 338 13.19 6.74 5.15
N ARG A 339 12.69 5.59 5.58
CA ARG A 339 13.07 4.96 6.85
C ARG A 339 13.21 3.45 6.65
N SER A 340 14.18 2.85 7.30
CA SER A 340 14.41 1.41 7.20
C SER A 340 14.86 0.86 8.54
N GLY A 341 14.07 -0.05 9.12
CA GLY A 341 14.33 -0.60 10.46
C GLY A 341 13.32 -1.68 10.83
N ASN A 342 13.39 -2.14 12.08
CA ASN A 342 12.48 -3.14 12.60
C ASN A 342 11.75 -2.61 13.85
N PRO A 343 10.52 -2.07 13.70
CA PRO A 343 9.76 -1.53 14.83
C PRO A 343 9.23 -2.61 15.79
N LEU A 344 9.39 -3.89 15.49
CA LEU A 344 8.97 -5.02 16.32
C LEU A 344 10.13 -5.63 17.13
N VAL A 345 11.26 -4.95 17.20
CA VAL A 345 12.40 -5.36 18.03
C VAL A 345 12.91 -4.13 18.77
N ASP A 346 12.93 -4.22 20.09
CA ASP A 346 13.41 -3.13 20.94
C ASP A 346 14.87 -2.78 20.62
N ASN A 347 15.15 -1.47 20.43
CA ASN A 347 16.46 -0.92 20.05
C ASN A 347 17.08 -1.56 18.79
N ALA A 348 16.29 -2.08 17.85
CA ALA A 348 16.83 -2.57 16.59
C ALA A 348 17.45 -1.41 15.78
N PRO A 349 18.55 -1.63 15.08
CA PRO A 349 19.14 -0.60 14.23
C PRO A 349 18.13 -0.11 13.17
N CYS A 350 17.97 1.20 13.04
CA CYS A 350 17.24 1.80 11.95
C CYS A 350 18.02 2.96 11.32
N VAL A 351 17.67 3.32 10.11
CA VAL A 351 18.20 4.49 9.39
C VAL A 351 17.05 5.33 8.84
N VAL A 352 17.28 6.63 8.80
CA VAL A 352 16.41 7.64 8.22
C VAL A 352 17.18 8.47 7.21
N GLU A 353 16.53 9.07 6.25
CA GLU A 353 17.16 9.98 5.30
C GLU A 353 17.67 11.26 5.96
N THR A 354 18.68 11.87 5.34
CA THR A 354 19.30 13.12 5.81
C THR A 354 19.22 14.21 4.74
N GLY A 355 18.03 14.70 4.44
CA GLY A 355 17.83 15.76 3.44
C GLY A 355 17.89 15.26 2.00
N VAL A 356 18.44 16.08 1.08
CA VAL A 356 18.44 15.80 -0.36
C VAL A 356 19.40 14.67 -0.73
N GLY A 357 18.95 13.79 -1.60
CA GLY A 357 19.71 12.66 -2.11
C GLY A 357 19.47 11.36 -1.34
N THR A 358 20.32 10.37 -1.58
CA THR A 358 20.13 9.02 -1.02
C THR A 358 20.87 8.77 0.29
N ALA A 359 21.42 9.83 0.91
CA ALA A 359 22.15 9.71 2.16
C ALA A 359 21.21 9.37 3.34
N THR A 360 21.71 8.54 4.25
CA THR A 360 20.99 8.15 5.46
C THR A 360 21.87 8.29 6.70
N ALA A 361 21.22 8.46 7.85
CA ALA A 361 21.85 8.42 9.18
C ALA A 361 21.10 7.40 10.07
N PRO A 362 21.71 6.95 11.17
CA PRO A 362 20.95 6.22 12.20
C PRO A 362 19.78 7.07 12.69
N CYS A 363 18.62 6.44 12.97
CA CYS A 363 17.50 7.12 13.61
C CYS A 363 17.92 7.70 14.96
N ALA A 364 17.38 8.87 15.32
CA ALA A 364 17.46 9.37 16.69
C ALA A 364 16.52 8.55 17.60
N GLU A 365 16.74 8.60 18.93
CA GLU A 365 15.91 7.81 19.87
C GLU A 365 14.42 8.18 19.81
N ASP A 366 14.11 9.44 19.54
CA ASP A 366 12.77 9.99 19.40
C ASP A 366 12.14 9.71 18.02
N ASP A 367 12.96 9.41 16.99
CA ASP A 367 12.51 8.99 15.67
C ASP A 367 12.21 7.49 15.59
N TYR A 368 12.44 6.76 16.69
CA TYR A 368 12.38 5.31 16.70
C TYR A 368 11.13 4.78 17.40
N ASP A 369 10.13 4.53 16.63
CA ASP A 369 8.84 4.04 17.12
C ASP A 369 8.87 2.54 17.35
N THR A 370 9.52 2.10 18.45
CA THR A 370 9.45 0.71 18.87
C THR A 370 8.04 0.42 19.37
N HIS A 371 7.38 -0.53 18.76
CA HIS A 371 6.06 -0.95 19.22
C HIS A 371 6.15 -1.58 20.61
N PRO A 372 5.49 -1.02 21.64
CA PRO A 372 5.72 -1.39 23.03
C PRO A 372 5.24 -2.82 23.41
N TYR A 373 4.51 -3.51 22.52
CA TYR A 373 3.81 -4.75 22.84
C TYR A 373 4.51 -6.04 22.38
N TYR A 374 5.76 -5.95 21.89
CA TYR A 374 6.50 -7.11 21.40
C TYR A 374 7.83 -7.29 22.12
N PRO A 375 7.83 -7.55 23.46
CA PRO A 375 9.06 -7.67 24.24
C PRO A 375 9.96 -8.83 23.78
N ASP A 376 9.38 -9.88 23.19
CA ASP A 376 10.12 -11.03 22.65
C ASP A 376 10.67 -10.76 21.24
N GLY A 377 10.30 -9.62 20.65
CA GLY A 377 10.71 -9.21 19.33
C GLY A 377 10.25 -10.11 18.16
N VAL A 378 10.36 -9.59 16.96
CA VAL A 378 10.13 -10.32 15.69
C VAL A 378 11.35 -10.07 14.77
N PRO A 379 12.49 -10.71 15.02
CA PRO A 379 13.76 -10.37 14.38
C PRO A 379 13.80 -10.66 12.87
N ASN A 380 12.89 -11.50 12.37
CA ASN A 380 12.75 -11.79 10.95
C ASN A 380 11.75 -10.87 10.22
N PHE A 381 11.29 -9.79 10.86
CA PHE A 381 10.53 -8.69 10.26
C PHE A 381 11.45 -7.51 9.95
N HIS A 382 11.09 -6.73 8.93
CA HIS A 382 11.71 -5.45 8.61
C HIS A 382 10.68 -4.53 7.97
N ARG A 383 10.75 -3.21 8.25
CA ARG A 383 9.93 -2.18 7.62
C ARG A 383 10.80 -1.29 6.75
N LEU A 384 10.28 -0.92 5.60
CA LEU A 384 10.85 0.02 4.66
C LEU A 384 9.79 1.05 4.29
N VAL A 385 9.98 2.30 4.69
CA VAL A 385 9.19 3.45 4.23
C VAL A 385 9.86 4.03 3.00
N VAL A 386 9.13 4.18 1.90
CA VAL A 386 9.66 4.80 0.69
C VAL A 386 9.70 6.32 0.84
N HIS A 387 10.68 6.94 0.23
CA HIS A 387 10.72 8.39 0.11
C HIS A 387 9.65 8.86 -0.89
N GLY A 388 8.92 9.91 -0.56
CA GLY A 388 7.84 10.43 -1.39
C GLY A 388 7.62 11.93 -1.23
N SER A 389 6.61 12.46 -1.90
CA SER A 389 6.18 13.87 -1.80
C SER A 389 7.24 14.91 -2.11
N THR A 390 8.38 14.55 -2.70
CA THR A 390 9.52 15.44 -2.94
C THR A 390 9.98 15.45 -4.38
N PHE A 391 10.88 16.38 -4.70
CA PHE A 391 11.56 16.47 -5.97
C PHE A 391 13.09 16.58 -5.72
N PRO A 392 13.95 15.84 -6.44
CA PRO A 392 13.62 14.95 -7.57
C PRO A 392 12.86 13.69 -7.16
N LEU A 393 12.11 13.11 -8.10
CA LEU A 393 11.46 11.81 -7.91
C LEU A 393 12.51 10.72 -7.76
N GLU A 394 12.23 9.75 -6.90
CA GLU A 394 13.09 8.59 -6.71
C GLU A 394 12.27 7.29 -6.62
N TYR A 395 12.94 6.17 -6.73
CA TYR A 395 12.38 4.86 -6.39
C TYR A 395 13.36 4.04 -5.57
N THR A 396 12.83 3.16 -4.78
CA THR A 396 13.62 2.10 -4.15
C THR A 396 13.75 0.93 -5.13
N ARG A 397 14.96 0.58 -5.51
CA ARG A 397 15.21 -0.65 -6.26
C ARG A 397 15.30 -1.81 -5.28
N LEU A 398 14.25 -2.60 -5.20
CA LEU A 398 14.20 -3.84 -4.42
C LEU A 398 14.72 -5.00 -5.27
N THR A 399 15.85 -5.57 -4.88
CA THR A 399 16.46 -6.72 -5.54
C THR A 399 16.15 -8.01 -4.79
N ILE A 400 15.71 -9.04 -5.52
CA ILE A 400 15.47 -10.38 -5.02
C ILE A 400 16.53 -11.31 -5.56
N ASP A 401 17.31 -11.94 -4.68
CA ASP A 401 18.21 -13.05 -5.03
C ASP A 401 17.87 -14.27 -4.16
N PRO A 402 17.11 -15.23 -4.67
CA PRO A 402 16.64 -16.37 -3.89
C PRO A 402 17.77 -17.31 -3.40
N ARG A 403 19.01 -17.09 -3.86
CA ARG A 403 20.19 -17.84 -3.39
C ARG A 403 20.85 -17.19 -2.17
N LYS A 404 20.44 -15.96 -1.84
CA LYS A 404 20.99 -15.21 -0.70
C LYS A 404 20.10 -15.39 0.54
N ASN A 405 20.73 -15.18 1.68
CA ASN A 405 20.06 -15.06 2.96
C ASN A 405 20.82 -14.02 3.78
N TYR A 406 20.54 -12.75 3.50
CA TYR A 406 21.16 -11.63 4.20
C TYR A 406 20.67 -11.58 5.66
N PRO A 407 21.55 -11.29 6.62
CA PRO A 407 21.10 -10.86 7.93
C PRO A 407 20.32 -9.56 7.81
N ALA A 408 19.38 -9.33 8.74
CA ALA A 408 18.65 -8.06 8.78
C ALA A 408 19.61 -6.89 8.97
N SER A 409 19.49 -5.87 8.13
CA SER A 409 20.31 -4.66 8.10
C SER A 409 19.50 -3.49 7.52
N ALA A 410 20.07 -2.30 7.51
CA ALA A 410 19.41 -1.12 6.96
C ALA A 410 18.97 -1.25 5.48
N ASN A 411 19.46 -2.22 4.75
CA ASN A 411 19.20 -2.35 3.31
C ASN A 411 19.08 -3.81 2.82
N ALA A 412 18.90 -4.77 3.73
CA ALA A 412 18.72 -6.17 3.34
C ALA A 412 18.09 -7.01 4.44
N ILE A 413 17.33 -8.05 4.05
CA ILE A 413 16.86 -9.14 4.89
C ILE A 413 16.52 -10.39 4.06
N GLY A 414 16.98 -11.57 4.46
CA GLY A 414 16.73 -12.81 3.72
C GLY A 414 17.18 -12.73 2.27
N PRO A 415 16.36 -13.04 1.27
CA PRO A 415 16.71 -12.93 -0.14
C PRO A 415 16.63 -11.50 -0.70
N LEU A 416 16.23 -10.52 0.11
CA LEU A 416 15.91 -9.17 -0.29
C LEU A 416 17.04 -8.21 0.03
N SER A 417 17.32 -7.28 -0.89
CA SER A 417 18.16 -6.11 -0.65
C SER A 417 17.64 -4.92 -1.45
N TRP A 418 17.88 -3.70 -0.98
CA TRP A 418 17.35 -2.50 -1.62
C TRP A 418 18.32 -1.34 -1.58
N GLU A 419 18.12 -0.42 -2.51
CA GLU A 419 18.84 0.83 -2.64
C GLU A 419 17.93 1.94 -3.15
N ARG A 420 18.13 3.17 -2.71
CA ARG A 420 17.44 4.35 -3.25
C ARG A 420 18.07 4.74 -4.56
N VAL A 421 17.26 5.09 -5.56
CA VAL A 421 17.69 5.48 -6.90
C VAL A 421 17.01 6.79 -7.27
N ILE A 422 17.81 7.82 -7.51
CA ILE A 422 17.36 9.08 -8.13
C ILE A 422 17.78 8.98 -9.59
N PRO A 423 16.86 8.85 -10.54
CA PRO A 423 17.17 8.67 -11.95
C PRO A 423 17.64 9.94 -12.65
#